data_60ec11316def6424fa4798ebfe592047
#
_entry.id   60ec11316def6424fa4798ebfe592047
#
_cell.length_a   1.000
_cell.length_b   1.000
_cell.length_c   1.000
_cell.angle_alpha   90.00
_cell.angle_beta   90.00
_cell.angle_gamma   90.00
#
_symmetry.space_group_name_H-M   'P 1'
#
loop_
_entity.id
_entity.type
_entity.pdbx_description
1 polymer ?
#
loop_
_entity_poly.entity_id
_entity_poly.type
_entity_poly.pdbx_seq_one_letter_code
_entity_poly.pdbx_strand_id
1 'polypeptide(L)'
;MARRSTPFKISSRMTRPASIACLLILLGNLGVAKPASQVHRRIVQLVAHIQRADYEGDRASLQRLYEDLGAFQQDKRFASRVAYWRGFALWRKALNGFNESAPPKELEEDLELAVTEFEKSSAVDPGFTDAKIAEGSCLSNLIFLSQDNSARVQELVAKAGPLLKQAQAEAPTNPRLYWVLGPTRWYAPADRGGGQLKAIELYRKGLQLADEGQGRSQDPLDPSWGKPELLMNLAWSNLHLATPNLQAAQAYAQSALHLVPYWHYVRDILMPQIRKAMGE
;
A
#
# COMPACT_ATOMS: atom_id res chain seq x y z
N MET A 1 -65.99 -24.79 78.99
CA MET A 1 -64.90 -25.45 79.71
C MET A 1 -63.64 -24.84 79.19
N ALA A 2 -63.07 -23.94 79.91
CA ALA A 2 -61.90 -24.06 80.77
C ALA A 2 -60.63 -24.21 79.89
N ARG A 3 -59.63 -23.48 79.99
CA ARG A 3 -58.93 -22.56 80.86
C ARG A 3 -57.62 -22.23 80.13
N ARG A 4 -57.25 -20.96 80.15
CA ARG A 4 -56.05 -20.42 80.74
C ARG A 4 -54.74 -20.92 80.11
N SER A 5 -53.73 -20.15 79.89
CA SER A 5 -53.21 -18.94 80.47
C SER A 5 -51.98 -18.47 79.66
N THR A 6 -51.79 -17.20 79.59
CA THR A 6 -50.59 -16.47 79.42
C THR A 6 -49.47 -16.84 80.42
N PRO A 7 -48.27 -16.30 80.45
CA PRO A 7 -47.52 -15.30 79.59
C PRO A 7 -45.97 -15.57 79.52
N PHE A 8 -45.28 -14.58 79.08
CA PHE A 8 -43.93 -14.11 79.41
C PHE A 8 -42.90 -14.12 78.25
N LYS A 9 -42.62 -13.06 77.79
CA LYS A 9 -41.63 -12.02 78.02
C LYS A 9 -40.19 -12.27 77.49
N ILE A 10 -39.71 -11.23 76.80
CA ILE A 10 -38.37 -10.63 76.79
C ILE A 10 -37.34 -11.29 75.87
N SER A 11 -36.83 -10.66 75.00
CA SER A 11 -35.83 -9.58 74.94
C SER A 11 -34.85 -9.77 73.80
N SER A 12 -34.76 -8.79 73.12
CA SER A 12 -33.50 -8.11 72.76
C SER A 12 -32.60 -8.66 71.63
N ARG A 13 -32.30 -7.72 70.88
CA ARG A 13 -31.02 -7.40 70.20
C ARG A 13 -30.81 -8.02 68.82
N MET A 14 -30.98 -7.13 67.89
CA MET A 14 -29.86 -6.50 67.19
C MET A 14 -28.88 -7.49 66.62
N THR A 15 -28.89 -7.58 65.31
CA THR A 15 -27.71 -7.12 64.53
C THR A 15 -28.03 -7.12 63.05
N ARG A 16 -28.06 -5.95 62.49
CA ARG A 16 -27.57 -5.74 61.12
C ARG A 16 -26.09 -6.07 61.15
N PRO A 17 -25.38 -6.50 60.08
CA PRO A 17 -25.37 -5.92 58.77
C PRO A 17 -25.12 -6.95 57.65
N ALA A 18 -25.62 -6.72 56.46
CA ALA A 18 -25.00 -7.27 55.29
C ALA A 18 -25.67 -6.67 54.02
N SER A 19 -25.40 -5.43 53.76
CA SER A 19 -25.74 -4.82 52.48
C SER A 19 -24.72 -3.75 52.09
N ILE A 20 -23.43 -4.16 52.02
CA ILE A 20 -22.35 -3.36 51.42
C ILE A 20 -21.34 -4.39 50.87
N ALA A 21 -21.63 -4.99 49.73
CA ALA A 21 -20.64 -5.81 49.03
C ALA A 21 -21.01 -6.09 47.57
N CYS A 22 -21.81 -5.24 46.93
CA CYS A 22 -22.14 -5.41 45.51
C CYS A 22 -21.91 -4.15 44.66
N LEU A 23 -21.06 -3.22 45.06
CA LEU A 23 -20.79 -2.00 44.28
C LEU A 23 -19.33 -1.74 43.97
N LEU A 24 -18.49 -2.77 43.92
CA LEU A 24 -17.03 -2.60 43.66
C LEU A 24 -16.49 -3.46 42.51
N ILE A 25 -17.32 -4.04 41.64
CA ILE A 25 -16.85 -4.86 40.51
C ILE A 25 -17.25 -4.25 39.12
N LEU A 26 -17.67 -3.02 39.05
CA LEU A 26 -18.00 -2.37 37.77
C LEU A 26 -17.07 -1.20 37.37
N LEU A 27 -15.93 -1.04 38.02
CA LEU A 27 -14.93 -0.03 37.67
C LEU A 27 -13.59 -0.62 37.14
N GLY A 28 -13.58 -1.88 36.73
CA GLY A 28 -12.37 -2.62 36.34
C GLY A 28 -12.15 -2.81 34.85
N ASN A 29 -12.87 -2.18 33.94
CA ASN A 29 -12.65 -2.34 32.49
C ASN A 29 -12.76 -1.06 31.68
N LEU A 30 -12.33 0.07 32.21
CA LEU A 30 -11.81 1.16 31.37
C LEU A 30 -10.41 0.72 30.94
N GLY A 31 -10.37 -0.16 29.93
CA GLY A 31 -9.15 -0.62 29.33
C GLY A 31 -8.34 0.59 28.85
N VAL A 32 -7.30 0.93 29.60
CA VAL A 32 -6.22 1.75 29.09
C VAL A 32 -5.78 1.08 27.80
N ALA A 33 -6.10 1.68 26.67
CA ALA A 33 -5.71 1.17 25.35
C ALA A 33 -4.21 0.88 25.43
N LYS A 34 -3.84 -0.40 25.26
CA LYS A 34 -2.44 -0.84 25.40
C LYS A 34 -1.57 0.08 24.55
N PRO A 35 -0.38 0.52 25.01
CA PRO A 35 0.52 1.40 24.23
C PRO A 35 0.74 0.92 22.79
N ALA A 36 0.77 -0.41 22.57
CA ALA A 36 0.82 -1.06 21.26
C ALA A 36 -0.32 -0.65 20.32
N SER A 37 -1.55 -0.53 20.79
CA SER A 37 -2.71 -0.16 19.98
C SER A 37 -2.68 1.32 19.55
N GLN A 38 -2.04 2.17 20.33
CA GLN A 38 -1.87 3.57 20.00
C GLN A 38 -0.80 3.77 18.92
N VAL A 39 0.35 3.09 19.04
CA VAL A 39 1.40 3.08 18.01
C VAL A 39 0.84 2.54 16.69
N HIS A 40 0.17 1.39 16.71
CA HIS A 40 -0.45 0.82 15.52
C HIS A 40 -1.40 1.81 14.83
N ARG A 41 -2.33 2.42 15.59
CA ARG A 41 -3.26 3.43 15.03
C ARG A 41 -2.52 4.60 14.39
N ARG A 42 -1.43 5.08 15.00
CA ARG A 42 -0.64 6.17 14.44
C ARG A 42 0.03 5.79 13.13
N ILE A 43 0.59 4.59 13.03
CA ILE A 43 1.19 4.09 11.79
C ILE A 43 0.11 3.97 10.70
N VAL A 44 -1.07 3.40 11.01
CA VAL A 44 -2.20 3.29 10.07
C VAL A 44 -2.62 4.67 9.54
N GLN A 45 -2.67 5.69 10.39
CA GLN A 45 -2.97 7.07 9.95
C GLN A 45 -1.90 7.60 8.98
N LEU A 46 -0.62 7.39 9.28
CA LEU A 46 0.47 7.80 8.38
C LEU A 46 0.40 7.08 7.04
N VAL A 47 0.10 5.76 7.05
CA VAL A 47 -0.11 4.97 5.82
C VAL A 47 -1.25 5.55 4.97
N ALA A 48 -2.38 5.87 5.58
CA ALA A 48 -3.50 6.48 4.86
C ALA A 48 -3.12 7.85 4.26
N HIS A 49 -2.33 8.66 4.99
CA HIS A 49 -1.83 9.93 4.47
C HIS A 49 -0.82 9.75 3.34
N ILE A 50 0.06 8.72 3.39
CA ILE A 50 0.99 8.40 2.29
C ILE A 50 0.21 8.04 1.02
N GLN A 51 -0.78 7.15 1.12
CA GLN A 51 -1.61 6.78 -0.04
C GLN A 51 -2.35 7.99 -0.60
N ARG A 52 -2.83 8.87 0.26
CA ARG A 52 -3.50 10.10 -0.16
C ARG A 52 -2.54 11.04 -0.89
N ALA A 53 -1.39 11.34 -0.29
CA ALA A 53 -0.37 12.22 -0.86
C ALA A 53 0.15 11.70 -2.20
N ASP A 54 0.30 10.37 -2.35
CA ASP A 54 0.67 9.75 -3.61
C ASP A 54 -0.33 10.06 -4.73
N TYR A 55 -1.62 9.80 -4.51
CA TYR A 55 -2.63 10.07 -5.52
C TYR A 55 -2.83 11.57 -5.78
N GLU A 56 -2.63 12.42 -4.79
CA GLU A 56 -2.67 13.88 -4.95
C GLU A 56 -1.43 14.44 -5.68
N GLY A 57 -0.36 13.64 -5.86
CA GLY A 57 0.91 14.10 -6.42
C GLY A 57 1.74 14.95 -5.46
N ASP A 58 1.42 14.92 -4.15
CA ASP A 58 2.08 15.78 -3.15
C ASP A 58 3.43 15.18 -2.70
N ARG A 59 4.47 15.42 -3.49
CA ARG A 59 5.84 14.97 -3.24
C ARG A 59 6.41 15.47 -1.92
N ALA A 60 6.07 16.70 -1.53
CA ALA A 60 6.53 17.29 -0.28
C ALA A 60 5.93 16.58 0.95
N SER A 61 4.64 16.23 0.88
CA SER A 61 4.01 15.42 1.93
C SER A 61 4.57 13.99 1.97
N LEU A 62 4.85 13.36 0.83
CA LEU A 62 5.49 12.04 0.78
C LEU A 62 6.85 12.06 1.50
N GLN A 63 7.67 13.10 1.29
CA GLN A 63 8.95 13.28 1.99
C GLN A 63 8.75 13.39 3.51
N ARG A 64 7.85 14.25 3.97
CA ARG A 64 7.57 14.41 5.41
C ARG A 64 7.07 13.13 6.06
N LEU A 65 6.16 12.40 5.38
CA LEU A 65 5.59 11.15 5.88
C LEU A 65 6.63 10.01 5.94
N TYR A 66 7.57 9.96 4.99
CA TYR A 66 8.75 9.11 5.08
C TYR A 66 9.54 9.38 6.37
N GLU A 67 9.78 10.65 6.68
CA GLU A 67 10.52 11.06 7.90
C GLU A 67 9.71 10.73 9.16
N ASP A 68 8.42 11.05 9.20
CA ASP A 68 7.52 10.78 10.33
C ASP A 68 7.46 9.28 10.70
N LEU A 69 7.46 8.38 9.72
CA LEU A 69 7.54 6.94 9.95
C LEU A 69 8.86 6.52 10.59
N GLY A 70 9.91 7.33 10.48
CA GLY A 70 11.21 7.09 11.10
C GLY A 70 11.15 6.84 12.59
N ALA A 71 10.23 7.49 13.30
CA ALA A 71 10.01 7.31 14.74
C ALA A 71 9.60 5.88 15.14
N PHE A 72 9.12 5.07 14.20
CA PHE A 72 8.60 3.72 14.47
C PHE A 72 9.51 2.58 13.97
N GLN A 73 10.66 2.89 13.37
CA GLN A 73 11.57 1.88 12.78
C GLN A 73 12.10 0.86 13.80
N GLN A 74 12.26 1.28 15.07
CA GLN A 74 12.80 0.43 16.11
C GLN A 74 11.75 -0.47 16.78
N ASP A 75 10.47 -0.29 16.47
CA ASP A 75 9.41 -1.14 16.99
C ASP A 75 9.35 -2.45 16.20
N LYS A 76 9.94 -3.52 16.75
CA LYS A 76 10.06 -4.83 16.10
C LYS A 76 8.72 -5.40 15.62
N ARG A 77 7.60 -5.01 16.23
CA ARG A 77 6.25 -5.49 15.87
C ARG A 77 5.80 -4.98 14.50
N PHE A 78 6.29 -3.81 14.11
CA PHE A 78 5.88 -3.13 12.88
C PHE A 78 7.03 -2.87 11.92
N ALA A 79 8.25 -3.28 12.27
CA ALA A 79 9.48 -2.90 11.58
C ALA A 79 9.43 -3.20 10.07
N SER A 80 8.93 -4.38 9.66
CA SER A 80 8.79 -4.73 8.24
C SER A 80 7.82 -3.78 7.53
N ARG A 81 6.62 -3.57 8.08
CA ARG A 81 5.60 -2.70 7.46
C ARG A 81 6.00 -1.24 7.49
N VAL A 82 6.67 -0.78 8.55
CA VAL A 82 7.22 0.59 8.61
C VAL A 82 8.27 0.80 7.53
N ALA A 83 9.21 -0.13 7.38
CA ALA A 83 10.21 -0.07 6.31
C ALA A 83 9.56 -0.08 4.92
N TYR A 84 8.57 -0.95 4.69
CA TYR A 84 7.80 -0.97 3.44
C TYR A 84 7.16 0.38 3.11
N TRP A 85 6.43 0.98 4.05
CA TRP A 85 5.73 2.24 3.80
C TRP A 85 6.68 3.45 3.70
N ARG A 86 7.84 3.37 4.33
CA ARG A 86 8.92 4.33 4.09
C ARG A 86 9.45 4.22 2.66
N GLY A 87 9.77 3.00 2.22
CA GLY A 87 10.16 2.74 0.83
C GLY A 87 9.07 3.15 -0.15
N PHE A 88 7.80 2.85 0.15
CA PHE A 88 6.67 3.24 -0.68
C PHE A 88 6.57 4.77 -0.84
N ALA A 89 6.70 5.54 0.23
CA ALA A 89 6.63 7.00 0.17
C ALA A 89 7.71 7.59 -0.76
N LEU A 90 8.95 7.12 -0.66
CA LEU A 90 10.05 7.56 -1.54
C LEU A 90 9.85 7.09 -2.99
N TRP A 91 9.46 5.84 -3.19
CA TRP A 91 9.16 5.32 -4.52
C TRP A 91 8.07 6.12 -5.21
N ARG A 92 6.95 6.41 -4.51
CA ARG A 92 5.85 7.20 -5.08
C ARG A 92 6.23 8.67 -5.27
N LYS A 93 7.09 9.23 -4.40
CA LYS A 93 7.68 10.55 -4.60
C LYS A 93 8.47 10.61 -5.92
N ALA A 94 9.29 9.59 -6.21
CA ALA A 94 10.00 9.49 -7.48
C ALA A 94 9.05 9.34 -8.67
N LEU A 95 8.03 8.45 -8.58
CA LEU A 95 7.05 8.27 -9.66
C LEU A 95 6.28 9.56 -9.99
N ASN A 96 5.84 10.29 -8.97
CA ASN A 96 5.23 11.61 -9.17
C ASN A 96 6.23 12.62 -9.76
N GLY A 97 7.51 12.52 -9.38
CA GLY A 97 8.58 13.35 -9.92
C GLY A 97 8.82 13.15 -11.43
N PHE A 98 8.68 11.92 -11.95
CA PHE A 98 8.71 11.69 -13.40
C PHE A 98 7.63 12.49 -14.14
N ASN A 99 6.42 12.59 -13.55
CA ASN A 99 5.32 13.34 -14.15
C ASN A 99 5.54 14.86 -14.12
N GLU A 100 6.35 15.35 -13.19
CA GLU A 100 6.68 16.76 -12.99
C GLU A 100 8.02 17.17 -13.60
N SER A 101 8.67 16.25 -14.31
CA SER A 101 10.01 16.46 -14.87
C SER A 101 11.05 16.86 -13.82
N ALA A 102 11.01 16.25 -12.65
CA ALA A 102 12.00 16.46 -11.60
C ALA A 102 13.41 16.03 -12.07
N PRO A 103 14.48 16.62 -11.52
CA PRO A 103 15.83 16.28 -11.92
C PRO A 103 16.12 14.78 -11.80
N PRO A 104 16.71 14.13 -12.82
CA PRO A 104 17.01 12.69 -12.80
C PRO A 104 17.76 12.23 -11.55
N LYS A 105 18.71 13.03 -11.08
CA LYS A 105 19.48 12.73 -9.87
C LYS A 105 18.60 12.65 -8.61
N GLU A 106 17.60 13.52 -8.48
CA GLU A 106 16.66 13.46 -7.34
C GLU A 106 15.81 12.18 -7.40
N LEU A 107 15.35 11.80 -8.60
CA LEU A 107 14.60 10.57 -8.80
C LEU A 107 15.44 9.33 -8.47
N GLU A 108 16.71 9.33 -8.86
CA GLU A 108 17.65 8.25 -8.58
C GLU A 108 17.89 8.11 -7.07
N GLU A 109 18.17 9.21 -6.37
CA GLU A 109 18.34 9.23 -4.91
C GLU A 109 17.11 8.70 -4.17
N ASP A 110 15.91 9.14 -4.53
CA ASP A 110 14.66 8.67 -3.94
C ASP A 110 14.46 7.16 -4.17
N LEU A 111 14.74 6.66 -5.38
CA LEU A 111 14.59 5.24 -5.72
C LEU A 111 15.62 4.35 -5.01
N GLU A 112 16.88 4.79 -4.88
CA GLU A 112 17.93 4.05 -4.16
C GLU A 112 17.61 3.94 -2.66
N LEU A 113 17.14 5.02 -2.05
CA LEU A 113 16.67 5.00 -0.69
C LEU A 113 15.43 4.09 -0.53
N ALA A 114 14.51 4.12 -1.49
CA ALA A 114 13.35 3.22 -1.49
C ALA A 114 13.76 1.75 -1.55
N VAL A 115 14.71 1.38 -2.42
CA VAL A 115 15.29 0.01 -2.49
C VAL A 115 15.83 -0.38 -1.12
N THR A 116 16.63 0.49 -0.49
CA THR A 116 17.18 0.22 0.84
C THR A 116 16.10 -0.06 1.89
N GLU A 117 14.98 0.67 1.86
CA GLU A 117 13.89 0.45 2.81
C GLU A 117 13.12 -0.84 2.49
N PHE A 118 12.93 -1.21 1.22
CA PHE A 118 12.30 -2.49 0.84
C PHE A 118 13.19 -3.69 1.18
N GLU A 119 14.50 -3.59 1.01
CA GLU A 119 15.47 -4.60 1.48
C GLU A 119 15.37 -4.81 3.00
N LYS A 120 15.29 -3.72 3.79
CA LYS A 120 15.05 -3.81 5.25
C LYS A 120 13.72 -4.50 5.57
N SER A 121 12.66 -4.18 4.83
CA SER A 121 11.35 -4.82 5.01
C SER A 121 11.42 -6.31 4.78
N SER A 122 12.03 -6.74 3.67
CA SER A 122 12.23 -8.14 3.30
C SER A 122 13.18 -8.89 4.25
N ALA A 123 14.19 -8.21 4.81
CA ALA A 123 15.09 -8.79 5.80
C ALA A 123 14.39 -9.10 7.14
N VAL A 124 13.41 -8.27 7.54
CA VAL A 124 12.62 -8.48 8.76
C VAL A 124 11.51 -9.52 8.54
N ASP A 125 10.85 -9.50 7.38
CA ASP A 125 9.78 -10.42 7.02
C ASP A 125 10.01 -10.95 5.59
N PRO A 126 10.78 -12.04 5.42
CA PRO A 126 11.07 -12.62 4.10
C PRO A 126 9.84 -13.11 3.34
N GLY A 127 8.73 -13.39 4.05
CA GLY A 127 7.44 -13.78 3.46
C GLY A 127 6.62 -12.62 2.92
N PHE A 128 7.01 -11.38 3.20
CA PHE A 128 6.29 -10.21 2.73
C PHE A 128 6.67 -9.86 1.29
N THR A 129 6.10 -10.59 0.34
CA THR A 129 6.43 -10.52 -1.09
C THR A 129 6.14 -9.15 -1.71
N ASP A 130 5.23 -8.35 -1.15
CA ASP A 130 4.97 -6.98 -1.63
C ASP A 130 6.19 -6.06 -1.54
N ALA A 131 7.10 -6.27 -0.57
CA ALA A 131 8.35 -5.54 -0.50
C ALA A 131 9.27 -5.87 -1.69
N LYS A 132 9.39 -7.16 -2.05
CA LYS A 132 10.15 -7.60 -3.23
C LYS A 132 9.58 -7.08 -4.54
N ILE A 133 8.24 -7.03 -4.65
CA ILE A 133 7.54 -6.48 -5.82
C ILE A 133 7.85 -4.99 -5.97
N ALA A 134 7.76 -4.22 -4.90
CA ALA A 134 8.02 -2.78 -4.91
C ALA A 134 9.50 -2.46 -5.17
N GLU A 135 10.41 -3.23 -4.55
CA GLU A 135 11.86 -3.15 -4.82
C GLU A 135 12.16 -3.40 -6.30
N GLY A 136 11.57 -4.45 -6.89
CA GLY A 136 11.74 -4.76 -8.31
C GLY A 136 11.26 -3.64 -9.23
N SER A 137 10.22 -2.90 -8.84
CA SER A 137 9.78 -1.70 -9.56
C SER A 137 10.79 -0.55 -9.44
N CYS A 138 11.32 -0.29 -8.25
CA CYS A 138 12.37 0.72 -8.06
C CYS A 138 13.60 0.41 -8.92
N LEU A 139 14.08 -0.83 -8.89
CA LEU A 139 15.21 -1.27 -9.72
C LEU A 139 14.93 -1.09 -11.22
N SER A 140 13.70 -1.36 -11.68
CA SER A 140 13.30 -1.15 -13.07
C SER A 140 13.31 0.34 -13.46
N ASN A 141 12.90 1.23 -12.56
CA ASN A 141 12.97 2.68 -12.78
C ASN A 141 14.44 3.18 -12.77
N LEU A 142 15.30 2.64 -11.90
CA LEU A 142 16.73 2.93 -11.89
C LEU A 142 17.42 2.48 -13.19
N ILE A 143 17.05 1.31 -13.74
CA ILE A 143 17.50 0.86 -15.06
C ILE A 143 17.12 1.88 -16.13
N PHE A 144 15.89 2.40 -16.09
CA PHE A 144 15.43 3.43 -17.03
C PHE A 144 16.23 4.72 -16.91
N LEU A 145 16.55 5.18 -15.71
CA LEU A 145 17.36 6.39 -15.47
C LEU A 145 18.83 6.21 -15.86
N SER A 146 19.35 4.97 -15.82
CA SER A 146 20.77 4.66 -16.03
C SER A 146 21.11 4.24 -17.46
N GLN A 147 20.25 4.48 -18.46
CA GLN A 147 20.41 3.93 -19.84
C GLN A 147 21.76 4.28 -20.48
N ASP A 148 22.34 5.40 -20.12
CA ASP A 148 23.66 5.84 -20.63
C ASP A 148 24.84 5.18 -19.90
N ASN A 149 24.59 4.39 -18.85
CA ASN A 149 25.60 3.68 -18.06
C ASN A 149 25.38 2.15 -18.13
N SER A 150 25.96 1.51 -19.13
CA SER A 150 25.77 0.08 -19.38
C SER A 150 26.21 -0.82 -18.21
N ALA A 151 27.24 -0.46 -17.46
CA ALA A 151 27.70 -1.21 -16.30
C ALA A 151 26.67 -1.16 -15.17
N ARG A 152 26.12 0.02 -14.89
CA ARG A 152 25.05 0.20 -13.91
C ARG A 152 23.77 -0.55 -14.30
N VAL A 153 23.39 -0.48 -15.57
CA VAL A 153 22.26 -1.23 -16.10
C VAL A 153 22.43 -2.75 -15.89
N GLN A 154 23.61 -3.30 -16.18
CA GLN A 154 23.90 -4.73 -15.96
C GLN A 154 23.78 -5.11 -14.48
N GLU A 155 24.32 -4.30 -13.57
CA GLU A 155 24.23 -4.51 -12.12
C GLU A 155 22.76 -4.54 -11.68
N LEU A 156 21.96 -3.54 -12.07
CA LEU A 156 20.56 -3.42 -11.71
C LEU A 156 19.71 -4.55 -12.29
N VAL A 157 19.95 -4.96 -13.52
CA VAL A 157 19.27 -6.12 -14.16
C VAL A 157 19.59 -7.42 -13.43
N ALA A 158 20.86 -7.60 -13.01
CA ALA A 158 21.27 -8.78 -12.24
C ALA A 158 20.58 -8.86 -10.87
N LYS A 159 20.19 -7.74 -10.28
CA LYS A 159 19.38 -7.69 -9.05
C LYS A 159 17.89 -7.86 -9.32
N ALA A 160 17.33 -7.09 -10.26
CA ALA A 160 15.88 -7.06 -10.52
C ALA A 160 15.33 -8.38 -11.06
N GLY A 161 16.06 -9.06 -11.96
CA GLY A 161 15.58 -10.27 -12.62
C GLY A 161 15.28 -11.41 -11.65
N PRO A 162 16.25 -11.86 -10.84
CA PRO A 162 16.03 -12.91 -9.83
C PRO A 162 14.95 -12.52 -8.81
N LEU A 163 14.95 -11.27 -8.34
CA LEU A 163 13.99 -10.76 -7.36
C LEU A 163 12.55 -10.86 -7.87
N LEU A 164 12.26 -10.37 -9.07
CA LEU A 164 10.93 -10.44 -9.67
C LEU A 164 10.51 -11.87 -10.00
N LYS A 165 11.46 -12.73 -10.40
CA LYS A 165 11.20 -14.16 -10.60
C LYS A 165 10.82 -14.84 -9.28
N GLN A 166 11.52 -14.52 -8.19
CA GLN A 166 11.20 -15.00 -6.85
C GLN A 166 9.80 -14.51 -6.41
N ALA A 167 9.52 -13.20 -6.54
CA ALA A 167 8.21 -12.64 -6.21
C ALA A 167 7.08 -13.31 -7.01
N GLN A 168 7.31 -13.64 -8.28
CA GLN A 168 6.34 -14.34 -9.11
C GLN A 168 6.10 -15.78 -8.65
N ALA A 169 7.12 -16.46 -8.15
CA ALA A 169 6.99 -17.83 -7.62
C ALA A 169 6.26 -17.83 -6.27
N GLU A 170 6.55 -16.85 -5.40
CA GLU A 170 5.97 -16.74 -4.06
C GLU A 170 4.53 -16.23 -4.05
N ALA A 171 4.19 -15.27 -4.92
CA ALA A 171 2.87 -14.63 -4.93
C ALA A 171 2.30 -14.48 -6.37
N PRO A 172 2.06 -15.61 -7.09
CA PRO A 172 1.60 -15.59 -8.48
C PRO A 172 0.20 -14.98 -8.67
N THR A 173 -0.57 -14.83 -7.60
CA THR A 173 -1.91 -14.21 -7.62
C THR A 173 -1.92 -12.78 -7.08
N ASN A 174 -0.77 -12.21 -6.73
CA ASN A 174 -0.71 -10.82 -6.28
C ASN A 174 -0.90 -9.85 -7.47
N PRO A 175 -1.97 -9.04 -7.53
CA PRO A 175 -2.23 -8.14 -8.64
C PRO A 175 -1.13 -7.08 -8.85
N ARG A 176 -0.47 -6.64 -7.78
CA ARG A 176 0.61 -5.64 -7.81
C ARG A 176 1.84 -6.13 -8.59
N LEU A 177 2.09 -7.45 -8.56
CA LEU A 177 3.14 -8.07 -9.36
C LEU A 177 2.94 -7.79 -10.86
N TYR A 178 1.72 -7.94 -11.35
CA TYR A 178 1.40 -7.73 -12.77
C TYR A 178 1.49 -6.27 -13.19
N TRP A 179 1.19 -5.36 -12.27
CA TRP A 179 1.43 -3.94 -12.50
C TRP A 179 2.93 -3.63 -12.68
N VAL A 180 3.80 -4.26 -11.88
CA VAL A 180 5.27 -4.09 -11.95
C VAL A 180 5.86 -4.82 -13.17
N LEU A 181 5.36 -5.98 -13.53
CA LEU A 181 5.87 -6.74 -14.69
C LEU A 181 5.47 -6.10 -16.03
N GLY A 182 4.36 -5.39 -16.10
CA GLY A 182 3.88 -4.79 -17.36
C GLY A 182 4.88 -3.85 -18.02
N PRO A 183 5.45 -2.83 -17.34
CA PRO A 183 6.44 -1.93 -17.93
C PRO A 183 7.69 -2.67 -18.44
N THR A 184 8.13 -3.72 -17.76
CA THR A 184 9.30 -4.53 -18.20
C THR A 184 9.04 -5.21 -19.54
N ARG A 185 7.78 -5.45 -19.91
CA ARG A 185 7.38 -6.06 -21.18
C ARG A 185 7.08 -5.03 -22.27
N TRP A 186 6.61 -3.85 -21.89
CA TRP A 186 6.23 -2.81 -22.84
C TRP A 186 7.35 -2.45 -23.82
N TYR A 187 8.56 -2.28 -23.32
CA TYR A 187 9.75 -1.90 -24.08
C TYR A 187 10.63 -3.09 -24.51
N ALA A 188 10.38 -4.28 -23.98
CA ALA A 188 11.16 -5.45 -24.35
C ALA A 188 10.82 -5.91 -25.77
N PRO A 189 11.82 -6.38 -26.55
CA PRO A 189 11.61 -6.95 -27.87
C PRO A 189 10.70 -8.17 -27.87
N ALA A 190 9.95 -8.37 -28.97
CA ALA A 190 9.00 -9.47 -29.11
C ALA A 190 9.67 -10.86 -29.04
N ASP A 191 10.88 -11.00 -29.59
CA ASP A 191 11.71 -12.22 -29.56
C ASP A 191 12.17 -12.59 -28.15
N ARG A 192 12.13 -11.62 -27.20
CA ARG A 192 12.38 -11.83 -25.77
C ARG A 192 11.10 -11.89 -24.94
N GLY A 193 9.97 -12.16 -25.58
CA GLY A 193 8.66 -12.25 -24.92
C GLY A 193 8.10 -10.92 -24.43
N GLY A 194 8.52 -9.81 -25.07
CA GLY A 194 8.03 -8.46 -24.81
C GLY A 194 6.96 -8.00 -25.80
N GLY A 195 6.70 -6.71 -25.80
CA GLY A 195 5.77 -6.00 -26.68
C GLY A 195 4.55 -5.43 -25.96
N GLN A 196 3.97 -4.40 -26.58
CA GLN A 196 2.85 -3.63 -26.01
C GLN A 196 1.65 -4.50 -25.64
N LEU A 197 1.28 -5.46 -26.48
CA LEU A 197 0.15 -6.36 -26.20
C LEU A 197 0.45 -7.29 -25.03
N LYS A 198 1.71 -7.70 -24.86
CA LYS A 198 2.14 -8.55 -23.72
C LYS A 198 2.02 -7.79 -22.39
N ALA A 199 2.37 -6.51 -22.37
CA ALA A 199 2.18 -5.66 -21.19
C ALA A 199 0.69 -5.51 -20.85
N ILE A 200 -0.17 -5.27 -21.85
CA ILE A 200 -1.63 -5.16 -21.68
C ILE A 200 -2.23 -6.48 -21.14
N GLU A 201 -1.77 -7.65 -21.62
CA GLU A 201 -2.18 -8.94 -21.08
C GLU A 201 -1.87 -9.07 -19.58
N LEU A 202 -0.66 -8.64 -19.16
CA LEU A 202 -0.26 -8.66 -17.76
C LEU A 202 -1.15 -7.73 -16.91
N TYR A 203 -1.39 -6.50 -17.37
CA TYR A 203 -2.27 -5.57 -16.65
C TYR A 203 -3.71 -6.11 -16.54
N ARG A 204 -4.26 -6.71 -17.60
CA ARG A 204 -5.59 -7.35 -17.56
C ARG A 204 -5.62 -8.50 -16.58
N LYS A 205 -4.59 -9.35 -16.55
CA LYS A 205 -4.47 -10.43 -15.57
C LYS A 205 -4.43 -9.89 -14.14
N GLY A 206 -3.62 -8.86 -13.89
CA GLY A 206 -3.57 -8.20 -12.59
C GLY A 206 -4.92 -7.61 -12.18
N LEU A 207 -5.63 -6.96 -13.11
CA LEU A 207 -6.95 -6.38 -12.86
C LEU A 207 -7.97 -7.47 -12.52
N GLN A 208 -8.00 -8.59 -13.27
CA GLN A 208 -8.86 -9.73 -12.98
C GLN A 208 -8.61 -10.26 -11.57
N LEU A 209 -7.35 -10.49 -11.19
CA LEU A 209 -6.99 -10.96 -9.85
C LEU A 209 -7.44 -9.98 -8.75
N ALA A 210 -7.30 -8.67 -8.99
CA ALA A 210 -7.78 -7.66 -8.06
C ALA A 210 -9.31 -7.65 -7.93
N ASP A 211 -10.04 -7.90 -9.03
CA ASP A 211 -11.51 -8.02 -9.04
C ASP A 211 -11.98 -9.27 -8.28
N GLU A 212 -11.22 -10.36 -8.36
CA GLU A 212 -11.44 -11.60 -7.60
C GLU A 212 -11.06 -11.43 -6.10
N GLY A 213 -10.58 -10.27 -5.70
CA GLY A 213 -10.20 -9.98 -4.32
C GLY A 213 -8.81 -10.46 -3.92
N GLN A 214 -8.00 -10.93 -4.87
CA GLN A 214 -6.62 -11.33 -4.60
C GLN A 214 -5.77 -10.13 -4.16
N GLY A 215 -4.77 -10.38 -3.31
CA GLY A 215 -3.89 -9.33 -2.76
C GLY A 215 -4.55 -8.41 -1.74
N ARG A 216 -5.79 -8.69 -1.29
CA ARG A 216 -6.42 -7.99 -0.18
C ARG A 216 -6.00 -8.59 1.16
N SER A 217 -5.79 -7.73 2.14
CA SER A 217 -5.49 -8.11 3.52
C SER A 217 -6.48 -7.45 4.48
N GLN A 218 -6.68 -8.06 5.65
CA GLN A 218 -7.42 -7.47 6.76
C GLN A 218 -6.53 -6.57 7.63
N ASP A 219 -5.21 -6.69 7.51
CA ASP A 219 -4.28 -5.81 8.22
C ASP A 219 -4.20 -4.47 7.47
N PRO A 220 -4.56 -3.34 8.12
CA PRO A 220 -4.49 -2.02 7.50
C PRO A 220 -3.05 -1.53 7.23
N LEU A 221 -2.04 -2.25 7.72
CA LEU A 221 -0.64 -1.99 7.40
C LEU A 221 -0.17 -2.73 6.15
N ASP A 222 -0.93 -3.70 5.65
CA ASP A 222 -0.63 -4.34 4.37
C ASP A 222 -1.06 -3.47 3.19
N PRO A 223 -0.39 -3.59 2.03
CA PRO A 223 -0.71 -2.79 0.86
C PRO A 223 -2.13 -3.00 0.34
N SER A 224 -2.84 -1.90 0.08
CA SER A 224 -4.18 -1.89 -0.52
C SER A 224 -4.23 -1.29 -1.93
N TRP A 225 -3.09 -0.77 -2.44
CA TRP A 225 -2.96 -0.27 -3.81
C TRP A 225 -2.95 -1.41 -4.84
N GLY A 226 -3.05 -1.10 -6.11
CA GLY A 226 -2.91 -2.05 -7.22
C GLY A 226 -4.04 -1.94 -8.25
N LYS A 227 -5.32 -2.03 -7.84
CA LYS A 227 -6.44 -1.96 -8.80
C LYS A 227 -6.55 -0.63 -9.53
N PRO A 228 -6.49 0.54 -8.85
CA PRO A 228 -6.49 1.83 -9.55
C PRO A 228 -5.30 1.97 -10.50
N GLU A 229 -4.10 1.54 -10.07
CA GLU A 229 -2.88 1.62 -10.85
C GLU A 229 -2.93 0.74 -12.11
N LEU A 230 -3.52 -0.46 -12.02
CA LEU A 230 -3.72 -1.33 -13.18
C LEU A 230 -4.67 -0.71 -14.20
N LEU A 231 -5.75 -0.07 -13.74
CA LEU A 231 -6.68 0.67 -14.60
C LEU A 231 -5.97 1.84 -15.29
N MET A 232 -5.15 2.59 -14.55
CA MET A 232 -4.36 3.69 -15.10
C MET A 232 -3.38 3.18 -16.15
N ASN A 233 -2.64 2.09 -15.89
CA ASN A 233 -1.72 1.53 -16.87
C ASN A 233 -2.44 1.00 -18.12
N LEU A 234 -3.64 0.42 -17.98
CA LEU A 234 -4.48 0.05 -19.12
C LEU A 234 -4.94 1.27 -19.91
N ALA A 235 -5.30 2.36 -19.25
CA ALA A 235 -5.65 3.62 -19.91
C ALA A 235 -4.45 4.17 -20.71
N TRP A 236 -3.31 4.31 -20.05
CA TRP A 236 -2.08 4.80 -20.65
C TRP A 236 -1.64 3.92 -21.83
N SER A 237 -1.66 2.61 -21.64
CA SER A 237 -1.25 1.67 -22.68
C SER A 237 -2.14 1.76 -23.92
N ASN A 238 -3.46 1.85 -23.76
CA ASN A 238 -4.39 1.96 -24.88
C ASN A 238 -4.25 3.31 -25.62
N LEU A 239 -3.85 4.37 -24.94
CA LEU A 239 -3.52 5.66 -25.57
C LEU A 239 -2.23 5.56 -26.39
N HIS A 240 -1.22 4.81 -25.94
CA HIS A 240 0.13 4.76 -26.52
C HIS A 240 0.41 3.52 -27.38
N LEU A 241 -0.61 2.74 -27.72
CA LEU A 241 -0.48 1.68 -28.74
C LEU A 241 -0.05 2.27 -30.07
N ALA A 242 0.63 1.49 -30.90
CA ALA A 242 0.90 1.87 -32.30
C ALA A 242 -0.37 2.27 -33.07
N THR A 243 -1.50 1.63 -32.78
CA THR A 243 -2.85 2.04 -33.17
C THR A 243 -3.64 2.26 -31.88
N PRO A 244 -3.83 3.52 -31.43
CA PRO A 244 -4.49 3.84 -30.17
C PRO A 244 -5.95 3.35 -30.11
N ASN A 245 -6.33 2.80 -28.98
CA ASN A 245 -7.74 2.51 -28.65
C ASN A 245 -8.25 3.57 -27.66
N LEU A 246 -8.67 4.72 -28.18
CA LEU A 246 -9.02 5.89 -27.37
C LEU A 246 -10.24 5.66 -26.49
N GLN A 247 -11.24 4.91 -26.98
CA GLN A 247 -12.42 4.56 -26.18
C GLN A 247 -12.05 3.69 -24.98
N ALA A 248 -11.20 2.68 -25.18
CA ALA A 248 -10.72 1.86 -24.08
C ALA A 248 -9.85 2.68 -23.11
N ALA A 249 -8.98 3.55 -23.62
CA ALA A 249 -8.17 4.45 -22.79
C ALA A 249 -9.05 5.32 -21.88
N GLN A 250 -10.08 5.96 -22.44
CA GLN A 250 -11.02 6.79 -21.71
C GLN A 250 -11.79 5.98 -20.64
N ALA A 251 -12.32 4.81 -21.01
CA ALA A 251 -13.09 3.96 -20.09
C ALA A 251 -12.26 3.50 -18.88
N TYR A 252 -11.00 3.09 -19.11
CA TYR A 252 -10.11 2.70 -18.02
C TYR A 252 -9.72 3.88 -17.13
N ALA A 253 -9.43 5.06 -17.72
CA ALA A 253 -9.11 6.25 -16.94
C ALA A 253 -10.30 6.71 -16.08
N GLN A 254 -11.54 6.68 -16.63
CA GLN A 254 -12.75 6.96 -15.86
C GLN A 254 -12.95 5.96 -14.72
N SER A 255 -12.70 4.67 -14.97
CA SER A 255 -12.78 3.63 -13.94
C SER A 255 -11.75 3.85 -12.82
N ALA A 256 -10.54 4.29 -13.13
CA ALA A 256 -9.53 4.66 -12.15
C ALA A 256 -9.98 5.87 -11.30
N LEU A 257 -10.53 6.91 -11.94
CA LEU A 257 -11.07 8.09 -11.26
C LEU A 257 -12.34 7.79 -10.44
N HIS A 258 -13.13 6.79 -10.83
CA HIS A 258 -14.25 6.35 -9.99
C HIS A 258 -13.76 5.79 -8.64
N LEU A 259 -12.64 5.07 -8.62
CA LEU A 259 -12.02 4.56 -7.39
C LEU A 259 -11.27 5.65 -6.63
N VAL A 260 -10.57 6.55 -7.33
CA VAL A 260 -9.73 7.62 -6.76
C VAL A 260 -10.01 8.94 -7.48
N PRO A 261 -11.09 9.66 -7.11
CA PRO A 261 -11.53 10.86 -7.83
C PRO A 261 -10.52 12.02 -7.80
N TYR A 262 -9.62 12.01 -6.82
CA TYR A 262 -8.61 13.05 -6.60
C TYR A 262 -7.23 12.68 -7.17
N TRP A 263 -7.11 11.63 -7.99
CA TRP A 263 -5.84 11.22 -8.57
C TRP A 263 -5.34 12.25 -9.59
N HIS A 264 -4.36 13.03 -9.17
CA HIS A 264 -3.79 14.13 -9.95
C HIS A 264 -3.32 13.66 -11.34
N TYR A 265 -2.49 12.61 -11.41
CA TYR A 265 -1.98 12.13 -12.70
C TYR A 265 -3.09 11.75 -13.69
N VAL A 266 -4.07 10.99 -13.24
CA VAL A 266 -5.14 10.52 -14.13
C VAL A 266 -6.08 11.66 -14.52
N ARG A 267 -6.45 12.53 -13.59
CA ARG A 267 -7.41 13.60 -13.79
C ARG A 267 -6.84 14.75 -14.61
N ASP A 268 -5.61 15.17 -14.28
CA ASP A 268 -5.06 16.45 -14.76
C ASP A 268 -4.01 16.27 -15.87
N ILE A 269 -3.50 15.03 -16.08
CA ILE A 269 -2.50 14.73 -17.11
C ILE A 269 -3.04 13.73 -18.14
N LEU A 270 -3.40 12.51 -17.72
CA LEU A 270 -3.77 11.44 -18.64
C LEU A 270 -5.11 11.69 -19.35
N MET A 271 -6.16 12.08 -18.60
CA MET A 271 -7.48 12.37 -19.20
C MET A 271 -7.44 13.52 -20.22
N PRO A 272 -6.77 14.66 -19.98
CA PRO A 272 -6.58 15.69 -21.01
C PRO A 272 -5.85 15.18 -22.26
N GLN A 273 -4.83 14.32 -22.09
CA GLN A 273 -4.15 13.72 -23.25
C GLN A 273 -5.08 12.82 -24.08
N ILE A 274 -5.89 11.99 -23.40
CA ILE A 274 -6.89 11.13 -24.06
C ILE A 274 -7.91 11.97 -24.83
N ARG A 275 -8.50 13.01 -24.21
CA ARG A 275 -9.48 13.91 -24.85
C ARG A 275 -8.87 14.61 -26.05
N LYS A 276 -7.69 15.17 -25.92
CA LYS A 276 -6.96 15.79 -27.03
C LYS A 276 -6.76 14.81 -28.19
N ALA A 277 -6.42 13.55 -27.91
CA ALA A 277 -6.28 12.53 -28.95
C ALA A 277 -7.62 12.16 -29.60
N MET A 278 -8.75 12.30 -28.89
CA MET A 278 -10.11 12.11 -29.42
C MET A 278 -10.61 13.31 -30.22
N GLY A 279 -9.91 14.46 -30.18
CA GLY A 279 -10.33 15.68 -30.86
C GLY A 279 -11.29 16.56 -30.05
N GLU A 280 -11.30 16.39 -28.73
CA GLU A 280 -12.10 17.15 -27.75
C GLU A 280 -11.31 18.32 -27.15
#